data_b934452a05b96dc22e704f36ae7e6f5b
#
_entry.id   b934452a05b96dc22e704f36ae7e6f5b
#
_cell.length_a   1.000
_cell.length_b   1.000
_cell.length_c   1.000
_cell.angle_alpha   90.00
_cell.angle_beta   90.00
_cell.angle_gamma   90.00
#
_symmetry.space_group_name_H-M   'P 1'
#
loop_
_entity.id
_entity.type
_entity.pdbx_description
1 polymer ?
#
loop_
_entity_poly.entity_id
_entity_poly.type
_entity_poly.pdbx_seq_one_letter_code
_entity_poly.pdbx_strand_id
1 'polypeptide(L)'
;MLADFTRRVSRKTPETRASKGFWRFGSRIQVDINTVNNVSSHPVVENNNVNENSENEPLPPFLTLSSQIDSAVPDSGFCDKLSCTFTPTGICDDRLREGLSMLSEPNARGYYLKRLGGKNDRIYRQSFEILKMGGERHMALLQMNPRRTEHHFIRFELNPSEIGMDGVYEVKRVFKALFGERFKVDLSDGNITRLDAAVDVRKIRPDDLMVFSTSARQSGLFQRSFDTSGHETFVTETHTVGSLSSDYFARCYDKAAQVWRVKAEEADGLITRVEVKLKPRTEDGATLRVGDIRNARNPFGALMVAYYPTSGESNYVFNLLVAAARSVGAERALKMIPDRRVRAKYWNLLRDSVPNWWCPEKHWDEVLESLKATGLFSRDIFRKK
;
A
#
# COMPACT_ATOMS: atom_id res chain seq x y z
N MET A 1 1.87 -49.06 -41.94
CA MET A 1 3.23 -49.34 -41.47
C MET A 1 3.59 -48.32 -40.44
N LEU A 2 3.57 -48.72 -39.18
CA LEU A 2 3.90 -47.96 -38.00
C LEU A 2 5.46 -47.84 -37.92
N ALA A 3 5.93 -46.68 -37.49
CA ALA A 3 7.25 -46.56 -36.89
C ALA A 3 7.22 -45.54 -35.74
N ASP A 4 7.41 -46.06 -34.55
CA ASP A 4 7.61 -45.38 -33.26
C ASP A 4 8.78 -44.39 -33.32
N PHE A 5 8.58 -43.24 -32.65
CA PHE A 5 9.69 -42.43 -32.15
C PHE A 5 9.38 -41.91 -30.74
N THR A 6 9.72 -42.72 -29.76
CA THR A 6 9.85 -42.30 -28.36
C THR A 6 11.10 -41.43 -28.19
N ARG A 7 10.96 -40.14 -27.94
CA ARG A 7 12.06 -39.29 -27.44
C ARG A 7 11.81 -38.95 -25.97
N ARG A 8 12.66 -39.53 -25.13
CA ARG A 8 12.84 -39.12 -23.72
C ARG A 8 13.26 -37.64 -23.67
N VAL A 9 12.45 -36.80 -23.02
CA VAL A 9 12.84 -35.45 -22.64
C VAL A 9 13.29 -35.49 -21.18
N SER A 10 14.59 -35.35 -20.99
CA SER A 10 15.23 -35.14 -19.71
C SER A 10 14.74 -33.80 -19.10
N ARG A 11 14.07 -33.86 -17.97
CA ARG A 11 13.71 -32.67 -17.17
C ARG A 11 14.95 -32.15 -16.46
N LYS A 12 15.51 -31.05 -16.95
CA LYS A 12 16.43 -30.21 -16.18
C LYS A 12 15.58 -29.23 -15.39
N THR A 13 15.66 -29.30 -14.07
CA THR A 13 15.16 -28.31 -13.11
C THR A 13 15.85 -26.96 -13.36
N PRO A 14 15.11 -25.84 -13.47
CA PRO A 14 15.74 -24.54 -13.54
C PRO A 14 16.17 -24.09 -12.13
N GLU A 15 17.46 -23.84 -11.98
CA GLU A 15 18.02 -23.09 -10.86
C GLU A 15 17.39 -21.70 -10.80
N THR A 16 16.79 -21.39 -9.66
CA THR A 16 16.24 -20.07 -9.33
C THR A 16 17.38 -19.07 -9.14
N ARG A 17 17.73 -18.35 -10.20
CA ARG A 17 18.51 -17.10 -10.08
C ARG A 17 17.60 -15.99 -9.51
N ALA A 18 17.79 -15.70 -8.23
CA ALA A 18 17.21 -14.52 -7.57
C ALA A 18 17.72 -13.24 -8.23
N SER A 19 16.85 -12.51 -8.91
CA SER A 19 17.14 -11.17 -9.39
C SER A 19 17.02 -10.18 -8.23
N LYS A 20 18.14 -9.66 -7.78
CA LYS A 20 18.27 -8.60 -6.77
C LYS A 20 17.86 -7.27 -7.37
N GLY A 21 16.61 -6.86 -7.13
CA GLY A 21 16.17 -5.48 -7.23
C GLY A 21 16.25 -4.85 -5.83
N PHE A 22 17.36 -4.22 -5.53
CA PHE A 22 17.66 -3.70 -4.20
C PHE A 22 17.07 -2.31 -4.03
N TRP A 23 15.99 -2.19 -3.27
CA TRP A 23 15.76 -1.03 -2.43
C TRP A 23 16.52 -1.28 -1.12
N ARG A 24 17.68 -0.63 -0.95
CA ARG A 24 18.40 -0.67 0.32
C ARG A 24 17.60 0.11 1.37
N PHE A 25 16.81 -0.59 2.15
CA PHE A 25 16.40 -0.14 3.48
C PHE A 25 17.44 -0.67 4.46
N GLY A 26 17.91 0.23 5.32
CA GLY A 26 18.96 -0.03 6.28
C GLY A 26 18.66 -1.18 7.25
N SER A 27 19.73 -1.84 7.61
CA SER A 27 19.98 -2.72 8.75
C SER A 27 18.82 -3.53 9.33
N ARG A 28 18.78 -4.81 8.98
CA ARG A 28 18.12 -5.86 9.75
C ARG A 28 18.79 -5.96 11.11
N ILE A 29 18.08 -5.65 12.18
CA ILE A 29 18.40 -6.18 13.50
C ILE A 29 17.71 -7.54 13.59
N GLN A 30 18.48 -8.59 13.48
CA GLN A 30 18.09 -9.95 13.85
C GLN A 30 18.23 -10.04 15.37
N VAL A 31 17.13 -10.09 16.10
CA VAL A 31 17.15 -10.39 17.52
C VAL A 31 17.29 -11.90 17.66
N ASP A 32 18.47 -12.34 18.06
CA ASP A 32 18.77 -13.72 18.38
C ASP A 32 18.21 -14.02 19.79
N ILE A 33 17.20 -14.89 19.88
CA ILE A 33 16.44 -15.19 21.10
C ILE A 33 17.26 -16.06 22.10
N ASN A 34 18.50 -16.40 21.79
CA ASN A 34 19.29 -17.34 22.57
C ASN A 34 20.29 -16.72 23.59
N THR A 35 20.24 -15.42 23.86
CA THR A 35 21.16 -14.78 24.82
C THR A 35 20.42 -14.19 26.03
N VAL A 36 19.71 -15.03 26.77
CA VAL A 36 19.32 -14.73 28.15
C VAL A 36 19.88 -15.79 29.05
N ASN A 37 21.15 -15.68 29.36
CA ASN A 37 21.79 -16.24 30.56
C ASN A 37 23.28 -15.87 30.54
N ASN A 38 23.64 -14.72 31.12
CA ASN A 38 24.90 -14.51 31.85
C ASN A 38 24.93 -13.06 32.34
N VAL A 39 24.42 -12.89 33.55
CA VAL A 39 24.73 -11.71 34.37
C VAL A 39 26.09 -11.93 34.97
N SER A 40 27.12 -11.32 34.41
CA SER A 40 28.44 -11.21 35.00
C SER A 40 28.63 -9.75 35.43
N SER A 41 28.82 -9.60 36.72
CA SER A 41 29.21 -8.38 37.43
C SER A 41 30.55 -7.82 36.93
N HIS A 42 30.58 -6.60 36.41
CA HIS A 42 31.81 -5.82 36.28
C HIS A 42 31.65 -4.40 36.84
N PRO A 43 32.73 -3.79 37.32
CA PRO A 43 32.70 -2.68 38.29
C PRO A 43 32.42 -1.34 37.62
N VAL A 44 31.76 -0.50 38.40
CA VAL A 44 31.47 0.91 38.14
C VAL A 44 32.79 1.68 37.95
N VAL A 45 32.98 2.26 36.77
CA VAL A 45 33.95 3.34 36.54
C VAL A 45 33.17 4.64 36.51
N GLU A 46 33.30 5.42 37.56
CA GLU A 46 32.84 6.82 37.56
C GLU A 46 33.67 7.62 36.57
N ASN A 47 33.04 8.10 35.52
CA ASN A 47 33.55 9.22 34.73
C ASN A 47 32.55 10.34 34.79
N ASN A 48 32.75 11.25 35.72
CA ASN A 48 32.14 12.56 35.78
C ASN A 48 32.71 13.44 34.66
N ASN A 49 32.00 13.59 33.58
CA ASN A 49 32.04 14.77 32.72
C ASN A 49 30.67 14.90 32.03
N VAL A 50 29.74 15.45 32.79
CA VAL A 50 28.44 15.89 32.26
C VAL A 50 28.71 17.23 31.57
N ASN A 51 28.76 17.21 30.24
CA ASN A 51 28.63 18.42 29.44
C ASN A 51 27.16 18.86 29.49
N GLU A 52 26.85 19.79 30.38
CA GLU A 52 25.55 20.45 30.54
C GLU A 52 25.28 21.42 29.38
N ASN A 53 25.23 20.98 28.13
CA ASN A 53 24.74 21.79 27.01
C ASN A 53 24.16 20.91 25.92
N SER A 54 23.24 20.00 26.24
CA SER A 54 22.26 19.49 25.30
C SER A 54 20.92 20.18 25.57
N GLU A 55 20.86 21.48 25.25
CA GLU A 55 19.59 22.21 25.20
C GLU A 55 18.68 21.51 24.20
N ASN A 56 17.64 20.87 24.74
CA ASN A 56 16.32 20.63 24.19
C ASN A 56 16.19 20.86 22.67
N GLU A 57 16.73 19.97 21.85
CA GLU A 57 16.18 19.83 20.51
C GLU A 57 14.70 19.45 20.67
N PRO A 58 13.77 20.24 20.11
CA PRO A 58 12.35 19.88 20.20
C PRO A 58 12.17 18.50 19.58
N LEU A 59 11.56 17.60 20.33
CA LEU A 59 11.20 16.29 19.81
C LEU A 59 10.48 16.46 18.49
N PRO A 60 10.84 15.69 17.45
CA PRO A 60 10.14 15.77 16.16
C PRO A 60 8.63 15.74 16.40
N PRO A 61 7.82 16.55 15.71
CA PRO A 61 6.38 16.71 15.97
C PRO A 61 5.61 15.39 15.98
N PHE A 62 6.13 14.35 15.35
CA PHE A 62 5.56 13.01 15.37
C PHE A 62 5.76 12.23 16.68
N LEU A 63 6.53 12.75 17.65
CA LEU A 63 6.73 12.12 18.98
C LEU A 63 5.82 12.66 20.08
N THR A 64 5.04 13.69 19.83
CA THR A 64 4.05 14.17 20.80
C THR A 64 3.01 13.08 21.06
N LEU A 65 2.89 12.64 22.32
CA LEU A 65 1.91 11.62 22.70
C LEU A 65 0.49 12.06 22.33
N SER A 66 -0.20 11.24 21.54
CA SER A 66 -1.61 11.46 21.27
C SER A 66 -2.41 11.19 22.56
N SER A 67 -2.79 12.23 23.25
CA SER A 67 -3.62 12.14 24.46
C SER A 67 -5.13 12.03 24.18
N GLN A 68 -5.55 11.94 22.90
CA GLN A 68 -6.96 12.07 22.51
C GLN A 68 -7.36 11.01 21.48
N ILE A 69 -7.37 9.74 21.90
CA ILE A 69 -7.88 8.62 21.08
C ILE A 69 -9.32 8.88 20.59
N ASP A 70 -10.15 9.53 21.42
CA ASP A 70 -11.55 9.85 21.09
C ASP A 70 -11.72 10.95 20.02
N SER A 71 -10.64 11.63 19.64
CA SER A 71 -10.67 12.70 18.64
C SER A 71 -10.21 12.26 17.24
N ALA A 72 -9.98 10.98 17.03
CA ALA A 72 -9.61 10.46 15.70
C ALA A 72 -10.70 10.75 14.66
N VAL A 73 -10.33 11.38 13.56
CA VAL A 73 -11.25 11.79 12.49
C VAL A 73 -10.79 11.12 11.19
N PRO A 74 -11.59 10.20 10.63
CA PRO A 74 -11.29 9.63 9.32
C PRO A 74 -11.62 10.65 8.24
N ASP A 75 -10.73 10.78 7.27
CA ASP A 75 -11.06 11.36 5.97
C ASP A 75 -11.87 10.35 5.15
N SER A 76 -12.48 10.78 4.05
CA SER A 76 -13.19 9.86 3.15
C SER A 76 -12.23 8.84 2.54
N GLY A 77 -12.72 7.62 2.32
CA GLY A 77 -11.99 6.60 1.59
C GLY A 77 -11.70 7.03 0.15
N PHE A 78 -10.52 6.71 -0.36
CA PHE A 78 -10.10 7.12 -1.69
C PHE A 78 -9.22 6.08 -2.39
N CYS A 79 -9.13 6.18 -3.72
CA CYS A 79 -8.18 5.42 -4.52
C CYS A 79 -6.81 6.08 -4.46
N ASP A 80 -5.84 5.42 -3.83
CA ASP A 80 -4.46 5.91 -3.75
C ASP A 80 -3.69 5.56 -5.03
N LYS A 81 -3.85 4.34 -5.54
CA LYS A 81 -3.19 3.88 -6.77
C LYS A 81 -4.10 3.00 -7.61
N LEU A 82 -4.04 3.19 -8.93
CA LEU A 82 -4.81 2.44 -9.89
C LEU A 82 -3.92 1.96 -11.03
N SER A 83 -4.02 0.69 -11.41
CA SER A 83 -3.43 0.15 -12.63
C SER A 83 -4.46 -0.68 -13.39
N CYS A 84 -4.64 -0.35 -14.67
CA CYS A 84 -5.55 -1.05 -15.56
C CYS A 84 -4.88 -1.43 -16.86
N THR A 85 -5.47 -2.45 -17.53
CA THR A 85 -5.08 -2.85 -18.87
C THR A 85 -6.31 -2.90 -19.76
N PHE A 86 -6.18 -2.48 -21.02
CA PHE A 86 -7.25 -2.55 -22.00
C PHE A 86 -6.71 -2.59 -23.43
N THR A 87 -7.55 -2.95 -24.38
CA THR A 87 -7.21 -2.93 -25.81
C THR A 87 -8.14 -1.94 -26.50
N PRO A 88 -7.61 -0.82 -27.02
CA PRO A 88 -8.43 0.15 -27.74
C PRO A 88 -8.97 -0.43 -29.03
N THR A 89 -10.22 -0.15 -29.35
CA THR A 89 -10.87 -0.57 -30.59
C THR A 89 -10.92 0.57 -31.59
N GLY A 90 -10.71 0.26 -32.88
CA GLY A 90 -10.85 1.24 -33.97
C GLY A 90 -9.75 2.28 -34.05
N ILE A 91 -8.58 2.04 -33.43
CA ILE A 91 -7.41 2.91 -33.55
C ILE A 91 -6.52 2.35 -34.65
N CYS A 92 -6.20 3.19 -35.64
CA CYS A 92 -5.15 2.86 -36.61
C CYS A 92 -3.77 3.23 -36.04
N ASP A 93 -2.75 2.49 -36.45
CA ASP A 93 -1.36 2.71 -36.02
C ASP A 93 -0.86 4.12 -36.30
N ASP A 94 -1.32 4.73 -37.41
CA ASP A 94 -0.91 6.07 -37.83
C ASP A 94 -1.40 7.12 -36.83
N ARG A 95 -2.67 7.05 -36.40
CA ARG A 95 -3.21 7.93 -35.38
C ARG A 95 -2.48 7.81 -34.06
N LEU A 96 -2.13 6.59 -33.66
CA LEU A 96 -1.38 6.36 -32.43
C LEU A 96 0.04 6.93 -32.53
N ARG A 97 0.72 6.77 -33.66
CA ARG A 97 2.04 7.37 -33.91
C ARG A 97 1.98 8.89 -33.91
N GLU A 98 1.01 9.46 -34.59
CA GLU A 98 0.79 10.92 -34.62
C GLU A 98 0.55 11.47 -33.22
N GLY A 99 -0.38 10.86 -32.44
CA GLY A 99 -0.65 11.25 -31.07
C GLY A 99 0.59 11.13 -30.15
N LEU A 100 1.38 10.07 -30.28
CA LEU A 100 2.63 9.92 -29.55
C LEU A 100 3.67 10.97 -29.95
N SER A 101 3.79 11.28 -31.24
CA SER A 101 4.69 12.34 -31.74
C SER A 101 4.29 13.71 -31.20
N MET A 102 3.03 14.07 -31.28
CA MET A 102 2.50 15.35 -30.79
C MET A 102 2.68 15.54 -29.28
N LEU A 103 2.66 14.45 -28.51
CA LEU A 103 2.82 14.47 -27.06
C LEU A 103 4.26 14.25 -26.61
N SER A 104 5.20 13.94 -27.51
CA SER A 104 6.62 13.72 -27.19
C SER A 104 7.33 15.04 -26.86
N GLU A 105 6.78 16.16 -27.32
CA GLU A 105 7.28 17.48 -26.99
C GLU A 105 6.34 18.19 -26.02
N PRO A 106 6.89 19.09 -25.18
CA PRO A 106 6.09 19.89 -24.26
C PRO A 106 5.03 20.68 -25.04
N ASN A 107 3.76 20.33 -24.85
CA ASN A 107 2.67 21.04 -25.49
C ASN A 107 2.33 22.34 -24.75
N ALA A 108 1.54 23.21 -25.38
CA ALA A 108 1.11 24.49 -24.80
C ALA A 108 0.33 24.34 -23.46
N ARG A 109 -0.03 23.13 -23.07
CA ARG A 109 -0.71 22.80 -21.80
C ARG A 109 0.23 22.30 -20.72
N GLY A 110 1.53 22.21 -21.01
CA GLY A 110 2.53 21.83 -20.05
C GLY A 110 2.61 20.33 -19.72
N TYR A 111 2.21 19.43 -20.65
CA TYR A 111 2.39 17.97 -20.50
C TYR A 111 3.19 17.40 -21.65
N TYR A 112 3.92 16.35 -21.36
CA TYR A 112 4.63 15.61 -22.40
C TYR A 112 4.80 14.13 -22.00
N LEU A 113 5.03 13.30 -23.00
CA LEU A 113 5.34 11.88 -22.85
C LEU A 113 6.85 11.70 -22.94
N LYS A 114 7.45 11.35 -21.81
CA LYS A 114 8.85 10.95 -21.77
C LYS A 114 8.96 9.45 -22.02
N ARG A 115 9.58 9.05 -23.12
CA ARG A 115 9.85 7.65 -23.37
C ARG A 115 10.87 7.12 -22.36
N LEU A 116 10.51 6.02 -21.69
CA LEU A 116 11.43 5.31 -20.80
C LEU A 116 12.29 4.35 -21.61
N GLY A 117 13.60 4.42 -21.43
CA GLY A 117 14.55 3.47 -22.02
C GLY A 117 14.38 2.10 -21.36
N GLY A 118 13.83 1.13 -22.11
CA GLY A 118 13.35 -0.10 -21.50
C GLY A 118 14.17 -1.34 -21.73
N LYS A 119 15.28 -1.58 -21.02
CA LYS A 119 15.82 -2.94 -20.89
C LYS A 119 15.04 -3.82 -19.89
N ASN A 120 14.17 -3.24 -19.06
CA ASN A 120 13.56 -3.93 -17.91
C ASN A 120 12.06 -4.24 -18.03
N ASP A 121 11.37 -3.76 -19.06
CA ASP A 121 9.96 -4.12 -19.21
C ASP A 121 9.84 -5.48 -19.92
N ARG A 122 9.46 -6.48 -19.13
CA ARG A 122 9.33 -7.86 -19.62
C ARG A 122 8.03 -8.09 -20.39
N ILE A 123 7.04 -7.24 -20.20
CA ILE A 123 5.68 -7.43 -20.73
C ILE A 123 5.44 -6.53 -21.93
N TYR A 124 5.78 -5.24 -21.83
CA TYR A 124 5.52 -4.24 -22.87
C TYR A 124 6.80 -3.79 -23.57
N ARG A 125 6.69 -3.47 -24.86
CA ARG A 125 7.81 -3.00 -25.68
C ARG A 125 8.06 -1.51 -25.55
N GLN A 126 7.05 -0.76 -25.13
CA GLN A 126 7.08 0.69 -25.02
C GLN A 126 6.54 1.10 -23.68
N SER A 127 7.26 1.99 -23.01
CA SER A 127 6.87 2.59 -21.73
C SER A 127 7.12 4.09 -21.78
N PHE A 128 6.16 4.84 -21.30
CA PHE A 128 6.17 6.30 -21.25
C PHE A 128 5.75 6.78 -19.88
N GLU A 129 6.36 7.84 -19.42
CA GLU A 129 5.86 8.65 -18.32
C GLU A 129 5.09 9.84 -18.86
N ILE A 130 3.92 10.10 -18.33
CA ILE A 130 3.20 11.36 -18.53
C ILE A 130 3.71 12.32 -17.46
N LEU A 131 4.39 13.38 -17.88
CA LEU A 131 5.01 14.38 -16.99
C LEU A 131 4.33 15.73 -17.14
N LYS A 132 4.27 16.52 -16.05
CA LYS A 132 3.85 17.92 -16.06
C LYS A 132 5.10 18.80 -16.10
N MET A 133 5.12 19.79 -17.01
CA MET A 133 6.20 20.80 -17.06
C MET A 133 6.26 21.64 -15.79
N GLY A 134 7.45 22.12 -15.49
CA GLY A 134 7.67 23.03 -14.36
C GLY A 134 7.95 22.34 -13.02
N GLY A 135 8.10 21.01 -13.02
CA GLY A 135 8.44 20.25 -11.81
C GLY A 135 8.74 18.79 -12.07
N GLU A 136 8.77 18.36 -13.33
CA GLU A 136 8.92 16.93 -13.73
C GLU A 136 8.01 15.98 -12.93
N ARG A 137 6.84 16.48 -12.49
CA ARG A 137 5.92 15.70 -11.68
C ARG A 137 5.38 14.54 -12.50
N HIS A 138 5.68 13.34 -12.04
CA HIS A 138 5.11 12.12 -12.62
C HIS A 138 3.58 12.10 -12.41
N MET A 139 2.83 11.94 -13.50
CA MET A 139 1.37 11.89 -13.44
C MET A 139 0.83 10.49 -13.68
N ALA A 140 1.40 9.77 -14.65
CA ALA A 140 1.00 8.40 -14.94
C ALA A 140 2.11 7.66 -15.71
N LEU A 141 2.13 6.35 -15.55
CA LEU A 141 2.88 5.43 -16.40
C LEU A 141 1.93 4.90 -17.49
N LEU A 142 2.37 4.94 -18.74
CA LEU A 142 1.68 4.38 -19.88
C LEU A 142 2.59 3.36 -20.56
N GLN A 143 2.11 2.12 -20.69
CA GLN A 143 2.84 1.03 -21.34
C GLN A 143 1.98 0.46 -22.47
N MET A 144 2.61 0.12 -23.60
CA MET A 144 1.89 -0.35 -24.77
C MET A 144 2.71 -1.33 -25.62
N ASN A 145 2.04 -1.97 -26.55
CA ASN A 145 2.62 -2.94 -27.45
C ASN A 145 3.22 -4.14 -26.69
N PRO A 146 2.37 -5.04 -26.16
CA PRO A 146 2.83 -6.18 -25.38
C PRO A 146 3.69 -7.13 -26.24
N ARG A 147 4.60 -7.84 -25.58
CA ARG A 147 5.45 -8.86 -26.23
C ARG A 147 4.68 -10.14 -26.57
N ARG A 148 3.56 -10.37 -25.89
CA ARG A 148 2.68 -11.51 -26.08
C ARG A 148 1.26 -11.05 -26.37
N THR A 149 0.59 -11.73 -27.29
CA THR A 149 -0.77 -11.39 -27.74
C THR A 149 -1.86 -11.62 -26.69
N GLU A 150 -1.58 -12.40 -25.65
CA GLU A 150 -2.49 -12.66 -24.53
C GLU A 150 -2.67 -11.45 -23.60
N HIS A 151 -1.81 -10.45 -23.69
CA HIS A 151 -1.91 -9.24 -22.88
C HIS A 151 -2.69 -8.15 -23.63
N HIS A 152 -3.44 -7.36 -22.89
CA HIS A 152 -4.06 -6.15 -23.43
C HIS A 152 -3.01 -5.20 -24.00
N PHE A 153 -3.38 -4.48 -25.07
CA PHE A 153 -2.47 -3.61 -25.80
C PHE A 153 -1.92 -2.47 -24.96
N ILE A 154 -2.72 -1.93 -24.03
CA ILE A 154 -2.37 -0.82 -23.13
C ILE A 154 -2.36 -1.30 -21.70
N ARG A 155 -1.38 -0.82 -20.94
CA ARG A 155 -1.39 -0.76 -19.47
C ARG A 155 -1.11 0.67 -19.04
N PHE A 156 -1.87 1.16 -18.09
CA PHE A 156 -1.55 2.42 -17.42
C PHE A 156 -1.56 2.25 -15.91
N GLU A 157 -0.82 3.13 -15.23
CA GLU A 157 -0.77 3.21 -13.78
C GLU A 157 -0.71 4.67 -13.38
N LEU A 158 -1.52 5.08 -12.40
CA LEU A 158 -1.53 6.43 -11.83
C LEU A 158 -1.89 6.40 -10.35
N ASN A 159 -1.52 7.48 -9.65
CA ASN A 159 -1.83 7.70 -8.25
C ASN A 159 -2.80 8.89 -8.14
N PRO A 160 -4.13 8.68 -8.15
CA PRO A 160 -5.10 9.77 -8.14
C PRO A 160 -4.95 10.70 -6.93
N SER A 161 -4.62 10.14 -5.75
CA SER A 161 -4.42 10.91 -4.52
C SER A 161 -3.20 11.84 -4.59
N GLU A 162 -2.17 11.46 -5.34
CA GLU A 162 -0.95 12.24 -5.48
C GLU A 162 -1.06 13.34 -6.52
N ILE A 163 -1.62 13.02 -7.69
CA ILE A 163 -1.72 13.97 -8.80
C ILE A 163 -2.92 14.93 -8.66
N GLY A 164 -3.88 14.59 -7.81
CA GLY A 164 -5.12 15.35 -7.62
C GLY A 164 -6.08 15.25 -8.81
N MET A 165 -7.27 15.83 -8.67
CA MET A 165 -8.31 15.75 -9.71
C MET A 165 -7.90 16.46 -11.00
N ASP A 166 -7.17 17.57 -10.92
CA ASP A 166 -6.66 18.27 -12.10
C ASP A 166 -5.69 17.39 -12.88
N GLY A 167 -4.78 16.71 -12.18
CA GLY A 167 -3.87 15.75 -12.80
C GLY A 167 -4.59 14.59 -13.48
N VAL A 168 -5.59 14.03 -12.81
CA VAL A 168 -6.43 12.96 -13.38
C VAL A 168 -7.17 13.45 -14.64
N TYR A 169 -7.70 14.69 -14.60
CA TYR A 169 -8.34 15.28 -15.75
C TYR A 169 -7.40 15.39 -16.95
N GLU A 170 -6.15 15.78 -16.72
CA GLU A 170 -5.17 15.89 -17.79
C GLU A 170 -4.74 14.53 -18.34
N VAL A 171 -4.53 13.53 -17.48
CA VAL A 171 -4.27 12.14 -17.90
C VAL A 171 -5.43 11.66 -18.81
N LYS A 172 -6.67 11.94 -18.42
CA LYS A 172 -7.85 11.63 -19.24
C LYS A 172 -7.81 12.30 -20.60
N ARG A 173 -7.35 13.55 -20.68
CA ARG A 173 -7.20 14.27 -21.98
C ARG A 173 -6.13 13.63 -22.87
N VAL A 174 -5.01 13.22 -22.28
CA VAL A 174 -3.97 12.46 -22.98
C VAL A 174 -4.55 11.16 -23.53
N PHE A 175 -5.29 10.42 -22.73
CA PHE A 175 -5.92 9.16 -23.18
C PHE A 175 -6.94 9.39 -24.30
N LYS A 176 -7.73 10.47 -24.22
CA LYS A 176 -8.65 10.84 -25.28
C LYS A 176 -7.92 11.21 -26.58
N ALA A 177 -6.80 11.93 -26.49
CA ALA A 177 -5.98 12.27 -27.64
C ALA A 177 -5.36 11.03 -28.31
N LEU A 178 -4.84 10.11 -27.51
CA LEU A 178 -4.19 8.88 -28.00
C LEU A 178 -5.21 7.84 -28.50
N PHE A 179 -6.30 7.61 -27.75
CA PHE A 179 -7.19 6.47 -27.92
C PHE A 179 -8.60 6.86 -28.39
N GLY A 180 -8.86 8.16 -28.57
CA GLY A 180 -10.16 8.68 -29.03
C GLY A 180 -11.24 8.69 -27.95
N GLU A 181 -12.46 9.06 -28.37
CA GLU A 181 -13.61 9.21 -27.45
C GLU A 181 -14.06 7.89 -26.82
N ARG A 182 -13.86 6.78 -27.52
CA ARG A 182 -14.30 5.46 -27.09
C ARG A 182 -13.45 4.84 -25.99
N PHE A 183 -12.31 5.44 -25.63
CA PHE A 183 -11.38 4.82 -24.68
C PHE A 183 -12.03 4.38 -23.38
N LYS A 184 -13.09 5.06 -22.91
CA LYS A 184 -13.81 4.68 -21.67
C LYS A 184 -14.61 3.39 -21.84
N VAL A 185 -15.17 3.15 -23.02
CA VAL A 185 -15.89 1.91 -23.34
C VAL A 185 -14.88 0.77 -23.40
N ASP A 186 -13.80 0.97 -24.17
CA ASP A 186 -12.73 -0.02 -24.29
C ASP A 186 -12.08 -0.34 -22.93
N LEU A 187 -11.93 0.68 -22.07
CA LEU A 187 -11.43 0.50 -20.69
C LEU A 187 -12.39 -0.32 -19.83
N SER A 188 -13.72 -0.19 -20.03
CA SER A 188 -14.69 -0.98 -19.27
C SER A 188 -14.57 -2.47 -19.54
N ASP A 189 -14.13 -2.87 -20.75
CA ASP A 189 -13.82 -4.25 -21.12
C ASP A 189 -12.44 -4.70 -20.67
N GLY A 190 -11.62 -3.79 -20.18
CA GLY A 190 -10.30 -4.03 -19.67
C GLY A 190 -10.29 -4.61 -18.26
N ASN A 191 -9.10 -4.84 -17.73
CA ASN A 191 -8.87 -5.44 -16.43
C ASN A 191 -8.26 -4.44 -15.43
N ILE A 192 -8.67 -4.54 -14.16
CA ILE A 192 -7.98 -3.87 -13.06
C ILE A 192 -6.87 -4.80 -12.57
N THR A 193 -5.63 -4.40 -12.77
CA THR A 193 -4.46 -5.19 -12.37
C THR A 193 -3.94 -4.81 -10.99
N ARG A 194 -4.27 -3.61 -10.52
CA ARG A 194 -3.97 -3.13 -9.17
C ARG A 194 -4.93 -2.02 -8.76
N LEU A 195 -5.37 -2.08 -7.53
CA LEU A 195 -6.11 -1.05 -6.84
C LEU A 195 -5.57 -0.91 -5.43
N ASP A 196 -5.08 0.27 -5.07
CA ASP A 196 -4.72 0.59 -3.71
C ASP A 196 -5.82 1.52 -3.16
N ALA A 197 -6.58 1.00 -2.20
CA ALA A 197 -7.63 1.72 -1.49
C ALA A 197 -7.07 2.23 -0.16
N ALA A 198 -7.35 3.46 0.21
CA ALA A 198 -6.81 4.06 1.43
C ALA A 198 -7.84 4.91 2.17
N VAL A 199 -7.60 5.03 3.49
CA VAL A 199 -8.28 5.95 4.39
C VAL A 199 -7.21 6.66 5.22
N ASP A 200 -7.23 7.97 5.25
CA ASP A 200 -6.40 8.77 6.16
C ASP A 200 -7.19 9.06 7.44
N VAL A 201 -6.55 8.88 8.58
CA VAL A 201 -7.15 9.14 9.89
C VAL A 201 -6.29 10.15 10.61
N ARG A 202 -6.87 11.29 10.95
CA ARG A 202 -6.19 12.38 11.63
C ARG A 202 -6.18 12.18 13.13
N LYS A 203 -5.22 12.79 13.81
CA LYS A 203 -5.06 12.84 15.27
C LYS A 203 -4.84 11.48 15.95
N ILE A 204 -4.36 10.50 15.20
CA ILE A 204 -4.00 9.18 15.73
C ILE A 204 -2.70 8.69 15.11
N ARG A 205 -1.97 7.85 15.82
CA ARG A 205 -0.75 7.20 15.35
C ARG A 205 -0.97 5.73 15.06
N PRO A 206 -0.15 5.13 14.19
CA PRO A 206 -0.14 3.68 14.04
C PRO A 206 0.17 2.94 15.36
N ASP A 207 0.96 3.56 16.26
CA ASP A 207 1.32 2.99 17.57
C ASP A 207 0.13 2.88 18.54
N ASP A 208 -0.93 3.66 18.31
CA ASP A 208 -2.18 3.60 19.10
C ASP A 208 -3.13 2.50 18.62
N LEU A 209 -2.80 1.86 17.49
CA LEU A 209 -3.66 0.91 16.79
C LEU A 209 -3.09 -0.50 16.76
N MET A 210 -3.96 -1.47 16.87
CA MET A 210 -3.72 -2.85 16.49
C MET A 210 -4.32 -3.10 15.11
N VAL A 211 -3.51 -3.63 14.19
CA VAL A 211 -3.96 -3.92 12.82
C VAL A 211 -3.70 -5.39 12.54
N PHE A 212 -4.73 -6.13 12.19
CA PHE A 212 -4.64 -7.57 11.94
C PHE A 212 -5.74 -8.05 10.98
N SER A 213 -5.61 -9.26 10.50
CA SER A 213 -6.58 -9.88 9.61
C SER A 213 -6.87 -11.32 10.03
N THR A 214 -8.12 -11.73 9.89
CA THR A 214 -8.54 -13.11 10.16
C THR A 214 -8.00 -14.11 9.13
N SER A 215 -7.62 -13.65 7.95
CA SER A 215 -7.23 -14.49 6.81
C SER A 215 -5.76 -14.40 6.42
N ALA A 216 -5.02 -13.39 6.89
CA ALA A 216 -3.62 -13.24 6.54
C ALA A 216 -2.74 -14.24 7.31
N ARG A 217 -1.75 -14.81 6.60
CA ARG A 217 -0.77 -15.72 7.20
C ARG A 217 0.44 -14.99 7.80
N GLN A 218 0.65 -13.75 7.40
CA GLN A 218 1.80 -12.94 7.78
C GLN A 218 1.33 -11.56 8.24
N SER A 219 1.91 -11.11 9.32
CA SER A 219 1.82 -9.74 9.80
C SER A 219 3.21 -9.28 10.24
N GLY A 220 3.47 -7.99 10.19
CA GLY A 220 4.74 -7.41 10.61
C GLY A 220 4.53 -6.04 11.23
N LEU A 221 5.47 -5.69 12.10
CA LEU A 221 5.61 -4.35 12.68
C LEU A 221 6.94 -3.79 12.21
N PHE A 222 6.93 -2.51 11.87
CA PHE A 222 8.14 -1.71 11.75
C PHE A 222 8.11 -0.65 12.86
N GLN A 223 9.10 -0.72 13.74
CA GLN A 223 9.25 0.16 14.88
C GLN A 223 10.51 1.00 14.71
N ARG A 224 10.46 2.23 15.18
CA ARG A 224 11.63 3.07 15.33
C ARG A 224 11.97 3.21 16.79
N SER A 225 13.25 3.12 17.12
CA SER A 225 13.71 3.44 18.44
C SER A 225 14.10 4.92 18.54
N PHE A 226 13.85 5.49 19.69
CA PHE A 226 14.25 6.83 20.08
C PHE A 226 14.91 6.74 21.44
N ASP A 227 16.04 7.41 21.61
CA ASP A 227 16.63 7.59 22.92
C ASP A 227 15.97 8.82 23.58
N THR A 228 15.22 8.57 24.63
CA THR A 228 14.57 9.62 25.41
C THR A 228 15.13 9.55 26.84
N SER A 229 16.00 10.48 27.18
CA SER A 229 16.58 10.58 28.54
C SER A 229 17.29 9.29 29.00
N GLY A 230 18.04 8.63 28.10
CA GLY A 230 18.76 7.40 28.39
C GLY A 230 17.91 6.13 28.39
N HIS A 231 16.66 6.22 27.93
CA HIS A 231 15.78 5.06 27.75
C HIS A 231 15.39 4.92 26.28
N GLU A 232 15.67 3.74 25.71
CA GLU A 232 15.26 3.41 24.36
C GLU A 232 13.74 3.17 24.33
N THR A 233 13.02 4.04 23.60
CA THR A 233 11.58 3.93 23.41
C THR A 233 11.29 3.48 21.96
N PHE A 234 10.47 2.46 21.80
CA PHE A 234 10.06 1.94 20.51
C PHE A 234 8.66 2.46 20.14
N VAL A 235 8.55 3.07 18.98
CA VAL A 235 7.27 3.56 18.44
C VAL A 235 6.96 2.85 17.14
N THR A 236 5.78 2.28 17.01
CA THR A 236 5.34 1.61 15.79
C THR A 236 5.02 2.63 14.72
N GLU A 237 5.80 2.63 13.63
CA GLU A 237 5.54 3.47 12.46
C GLU A 237 4.67 2.79 11.42
N THR A 238 4.74 1.46 11.33
CA THR A 238 4.00 0.72 10.30
C THR A 238 3.59 -0.66 10.78
N HIS A 239 2.30 -0.96 10.61
CA HIS A 239 1.79 -2.33 10.64
C HIS A 239 1.65 -2.83 9.21
N THR A 240 1.97 -4.10 8.97
CA THR A 240 1.75 -4.77 7.69
C THR A 240 0.96 -6.06 7.88
N VAL A 241 0.07 -6.35 6.93
CA VAL A 241 -0.76 -7.56 6.91
C VAL A 241 -0.71 -8.16 5.51
N GLY A 242 -0.32 -9.41 5.42
CA GLY A 242 -0.10 -10.10 4.14
C GLY A 242 1.33 -9.95 3.61
N SER A 243 1.59 -10.46 2.42
CA SER A 243 2.87 -10.36 1.70
C SER A 243 2.79 -9.33 0.59
N LEU A 244 3.87 -8.61 0.32
CA LEU A 244 3.97 -7.66 -0.80
C LEU A 244 3.70 -8.31 -2.17
N SER A 245 3.98 -9.60 -2.30
CA SER A 245 3.77 -10.38 -3.53
C SER A 245 2.36 -10.94 -3.66
N SER A 246 1.57 -10.95 -2.57
CA SER A 246 0.21 -11.49 -2.58
C SER A 246 -0.76 -10.57 -3.32
N ASP A 247 -1.93 -11.11 -3.67
CA ASP A 247 -3.01 -10.34 -4.28
C ASP A 247 -3.68 -9.39 -3.29
N TYR A 248 -3.45 -9.58 -1.99
CA TYR A 248 -3.90 -8.73 -0.89
C TYR A 248 -2.72 -8.40 0.02
N PHE A 249 -2.49 -7.12 0.24
CA PHE A 249 -1.49 -6.62 1.19
C PHE A 249 -2.02 -5.33 1.82
N ALA A 250 -2.07 -5.28 3.15
CA ALA A 250 -2.48 -4.07 3.85
C ALA A 250 -1.33 -3.50 4.68
N ARG A 251 -1.35 -2.19 4.86
CA ARG A 251 -0.45 -1.47 5.75
C ARG A 251 -1.19 -0.34 6.45
N CYS A 252 -0.85 -0.12 7.70
CA CYS A 252 -1.25 1.04 8.47
C CYS A 252 0.02 1.76 8.90
N TYR A 253 0.21 3.02 8.53
CA TYR A 253 1.48 3.70 8.69
C TYR A 253 1.34 5.19 8.96
N ASP A 254 2.37 5.77 9.57
CA ASP A 254 2.49 7.20 9.79
C ASP A 254 2.72 7.92 8.45
N LYS A 255 1.64 8.53 7.96
CA LYS A 255 1.66 9.27 6.69
C LYS A 255 2.40 10.59 6.81
N ALA A 256 2.31 11.25 7.98
CA ALA A 256 3.02 12.49 8.23
C ALA A 256 4.54 12.26 8.18
N ALA A 257 5.03 11.22 8.87
CA ALA A 257 6.44 10.85 8.82
C ALA A 257 6.90 10.42 7.42
N GLN A 258 6.03 9.78 6.63
CA GLN A 258 6.33 9.44 5.24
C GLN A 258 6.49 10.69 4.37
N VAL A 259 5.57 11.66 4.47
CA VAL A 259 5.61 12.92 3.72
C VAL A 259 6.88 13.68 4.05
N TRP A 260 7.20 13.82 5.34
CA TRP A 260 8.44 14.44 5.80
C TRP A 260 9.68 13.81 5.16
N ARG A 261 9.80 12.48 5.19
CA ARG A 261 10.98 11.77 4.65
C ARG A 261 11.13 11.86 3.13
N VAL A 262 10.01 11.92 2.40
CA VAL A 262 10.03 11.88 0.93
C VAL A 262 10.09 13.28 0.33
N LYS A 263 9.37 14.23 0.94
CA LYS A 263 9.18 15.58 0.36
C LYS A 263 9.85 16.67 1.15
N ALA A 264 10.37 16.40 2.37
CA ALA A 264 10.83 17.39 3.34
C ALA A 264 9.75 18.46 3.66
N GLU A 265 8.47 18.08 3.54
CA GLU A 265 7.31 18.93 3.84
C GLU A 265 6.69 18.49 5.16
N GLU A 266 6.31 19.44 6.00
CA GLU A 266 5.52 19.14 7.19
C GLU A 266 4.09 18.79 6.80
N ALA A 267 3.58 17.69 7.36
CA ALA A 267 2.18 17.38 7.26
C ALA A 267 1.37 18.16 8.31
N ASP A 268 0.12 18.47 7.99
CA ASP A 268 -0.80 19.12 8.92
C ASP A 268 -1.23 18.15 10.04
N GLY A 269 -0.37 18.02 11.04
CA GLY A 269 -0.57 17.20 12.22
C GLY A 269 -0.35 15.70 12.04
N LEU A 270 -0.86 14.92 12.99
CA LEU A 270 -0.77 13.45 12.97
C LEU A 270 -1.73 12.87 11.94
N ILE A 271 -1.21 12.08 11.01
CA ILE A 271 -2.00 11.38 10.00
C ILE A 271 -1.55 9.92 9.92
N THR A 272 -2.45 9.03 10.24
CA THR A 272 -2.27 7.58 10.01
C THR A 272 -3.02 7.17 8.76
N ARG A 273 -2.34 6.51 7.84
CA ARG A 273 -2.97 5.94 6.65
C ARG A 273 -3.16 4.45 6.80
N VAL A 274 -4.40 4.00 6.61
CA VAL A 274 -4.73 2.58 6.40
C VAL A 274 -4.89 2.37 4.90
N GLU A 275 -4.03 1.56 4.31
CA GLU A 275 -3.97 1.33 2.87
C GLU A 275 -4.02 -0.16 2.58
N VAL A 276 -4.85 -0.55 1.65
CA VAL A 276 -4.96 -1.93 1.15
C VAL A 276 -4.63 -1.96 -0.33
N LYS A 277 -3.55 -2.63 -0.67
CA LYS A 277 -3.18 -2.99 -2.03
C LYS A 277 -3.89 -4.27 -2.43
N LEU A 278 -4.65 -4.20 -3.50
CA LEU A 278 -5.43 -5.30 -4.03
C LEU A 278 -5.07 -5.54 -5.51
N LYS A 279 -4.96 -6.82 -5.88
CA LYS A 279 -5.11 -7.27 -7.27
C LYS A 279 -6.51 -7.89 -7.37
N PRO A 280 -7.50 -7.13 -7.85
CA PRO A 280 -8.88 -7.60 -7.82
C PRO A 280 -9.07 -8.87 -8.64
N ARG A 281 -9.76 -9.84 -8.05
CA ARG A 281 -10.09 -11.11 -8.68
C ARG A 281 -11.60 -11.34 -8.62
N THR A 282 -12.10 -12.06 -9.59
CA THR A 282 -13.43 -12.65 -9.56
C THR A 282 -13.43 -13.87 -8.62
N GLU A 283 -14.60 -14.42 -8.31
CA GLU A 283 -14.73 -15.59 -7.43
C GLU A 283 -14.02 -16.83 -7.98
N ASP A 284 -13.97 -16.98 -9.29
CA ASP A 284 -13.26 -18.05 -10.00
C ASP A 284 -11.73 -17.79 -10.15
N GLY A 285 -11.24 -16.67 -9.60
CA GLY A 285 -9.82 -16.30 -9.58
C GLY A 285 -9.31 -15.57 -10.81
N ALA A 286 -10.16 -15.25 -11.79
CA ALA A 286 -9.79 -14.42 -12.93
C ALA A 286 -9.56 -12.96 -12.51
N THR A 287 -8.84 -12.19 -13.33
CA THR A 287 -8.66 -10.76 -13.07
C THR A 287 -9.99 -10.02 -13.26
N LEU A 288 -10.34 -9.15 -12.32
CA LEU A 288 -11.60 -8.41 -12.35
C LEU A 288 -11.61 -7.42 -13.52
N ARG A 289 -12.69 -7.41 -14.28
CA ARG A 289 -12.91 -6.39 -15.31
C ARG A 289 -13.24 -5.04 -14.71
N VAL A 290 -12.84 -3.98 -15.39
CA VAL A 290 -13.18 -2.61 -14.99
C VAL A 290 -14.70 -2.42 -14.90
N GLY A 291 -15.45 -2.96 -15.85
CA GLY A 291 -16.92 -2.90 -15.87
C GLY A 291 -17.60 -3.54 -14.67
N ASP A 292 -16.89 -4.43 -13.98
CA ASP A 292 -17.39 -5.20 -12.83
C ASP A 292 -16.85 -4.69 -11.49
N ILE A 293 -16.25 -3.49 -11.44
CA ILE A 293 -15.59 -2.96 -10.23
C ILE A 293 -16.48 -2.95 -8.98
N ARG A 294 -17.79 -2.78 -9.16
CA ARG A 294 -18.76 -2.85 -8.05
C ARG A 294 -18.88 -4.23 -7.42
N ASN A 295 -18.56 -5.27 -8.17
CA ASN A 295 -18.56 -6.66 -7.69
C ASN A 295 -17.21 -7.02 -7.03
N ALA A 296 -16.26 -6.08 -6.99
CA ALA A 296 -15.02 -6.29 -6.27
C ALA A 296 -15.29 -6.52 -4.78
N ARG A 297 -14.63 -7.52 -4.22
CA ARG A 297 -14.68 -7.75 -2.79
C ARG A 297 -14.15 -6.54 -2.04
N ASN A 298 -14.89 -6.08 -1.03
CA ASN A 298 -14.45 -5.00 -0.15
C ASN A 298 -13.09 -5.36 0.50
N PRO A 299 -12.00 -4.64 0.19
CA PRO A 299 -10.68 -4.99 0.72
C PRO A 299 -10.52 -4.66 2.20
N PHE A 300 -11.27 -3.68 2.71
CA PHE A 300 -11.21 -3.31 4.13
C PHE A 300 -11.92 -4.33 5.02
N GLY A 301 -12.89 -5.09 4.50
CA GLY A 301 -13.62 -6.10 5.26
C GLY A 301 -12.76 -7.27 5.75
N ALA A 302 -11.58 -7.50 5.17
CA ALA A 302 -10.62 -8.48 5.62
C ALA A 302 -9.66 -7.94 6.71
N LEU A 303 -9.70 -6.65 6.99
CA LEU A 303 -8.82 -5.96 7.92
C LEU A 303 -9.58 -5.54 9.17
N MET A 304 -9.02 -5.79 10.32
CA MET A 304 -9.49 -5.28 11.59
C MET A 304 -8.50 -4.24 12.11
N VAL A 305 -9.03 -3.06 12.44
CA VAL A 305 -8.31 -1.98 13.09
C VAL A 305 -8.97 -1.77 14.44
N ALA A 306 -8.22 -1.84 15.52
CA ALA A 306 -8.72 -1.70 16.88
C ALA A 306 -7.78 -0.81 17.69
N TYR A 307 -8.31 -0.14 18.71
CA TYR A 307 -7.46 0.54 19.69
C TYR A 307 -6.75 -0.49 20.58
N TYR A 308 -5.56 -0.13 21.07
CA TYR A 308 -5.04 -0.83 22.22
C TYR A 308 -5.96 -0.58 23.42
N PRO A 309 -6.45 -1.63 24.08
CA PRO A 309 -7.31 -1.46 25.22
C PRO A 309 -6.56 -0.67 26.30
N THR A 310 -7.17 0.38 26.81
CA THR A 310 -6.66 1.08 27.99
C THR A 310 -6.77 0.16 29.19
N SER A 311 -5.75 0.16 30.02
CA SER A 311 -5.55 -0.73 31.16
C SER A 311 -6.62 -0.56 32.24
N GLY A 312 -7.84 -0.99 31.99
CA GLY A 312 -8.93 -1.06 32.98
C GLY A 312 -9.22 -2.47 33.49
N GLU A 313 -8.72 -3.50 32.78
CA GLU A 313 -8.90 -4.87 33.22
C GLU A 313 -7.71 -5.28 34.12
N SER A 314 -8.05 -5.68 35.35
CA SER A 314 -7.11 -6.25 36.33
C SER A 314 -6.55 -7.63 35.91
N ASN A 315 -6.77 -8.06 34.68
CA ASN A 315 -6.35 -9.37 34.18
C ASN A 315 -4.91 -9.31 33.67
N TYR A 316 -3.99 -9.84 34.47
CA TYR A 316 -2.56 -9.95 34.16
C TYR A 316 -2.27 -10.56 32.77
N VAL A 317 -3.00 -11.62 32.38
CA VAL A 317 -2.81 -12.30 31.08
C VAL A 317 -3.18 -11.37 29.91
N PHE A 318 -4.21 -10.55 30.09
CA PHE A 318 -4.61 -9.57 29.09
C PHE A 318 -3.58 -8.45 28.92
N ASN A 319 -3.05 -7.96 30.02
CA ASN A 319 -1.97 -6.96 30.00
C ASN A 319 -0.69 -7.50 29.31
N LEU A 320 -0.34 -8.76 29.56
CA LEU A 320 0.74 -9.43 28.85
C LEU A 320 0.46 -9.59 27.36
N LEU A 321 -0.79 -9.92 26.98
CA LEU A 321 -1.19 -9.98 25.58
C LEU A 321 -1.04 -8.62 24.90
N VAL A 322 -1.49 -7.54 25.53
CA VAL A 322 -1.36 -6.17 25.00
C VAL A 322 0.11 -5.80 24.82
N ALA A 323 0.96 -6.08 25.82
CA ALA A 323 2.40 -5.85 25.74
C ALA A 323 3.06 -6.67 24.62
N ALA A 324 2.71 -7.95 24.50
CA ALA A 324 3.16 -8.80 23.41
C ALA A 324 2.66 -8.28 22.03
N ALA A 325 1.41 -7.82 21.95
CA ALA A 325 0.85 -7.28 20.72
C ALA A 325 1.59 -6.02 20.25
N ARG A 326 2.04 -5.17 21.16
CA ARG A 326 2.90 -4.01 20.84
C ARG A 326 4.28 -4.42 20.32
N SER A 327 4.80 -5.55 20.76
CA SER A 327 6.14 -6.03 20.37
C SER A 327 6.14 -6.87 19.09
N VAL A 328 5.18 -7.79 18.93
CA VAL A 328 5.19 -8.79 17.84
C VAL A 328 3.97 -8.73 16.92
N GLY A 329 3.03 -7.86 17.21
CA GLY A 329 1.73 -7.73 16.53
C GLY A 329 0.62 -8.58 17.16
N ALA A 330 -0.62 -8.09 17.08
CA ALA A 330 -1.77 -8.68 17.77
C ALA A 330 -2.02 -10.15 17.38
N GLU A 331 -1.89 -10.48 16.09
CA GLU A 331 -2.09 -11.85 15.61
C GLU A 331 -1.08 -12.84 16.20
N ARG A 332 0.20 -12.47 16.24
CA ARG A 332 1.25 -13.31 16.82
C ARG A 332 1.06 -13.44 18.32
N ALA A 333 0.76 -12.34 19.00
CA ALA A 333 0.50 -12.35 20.44
C ALA A 333 -0.67 -13.28 20.81
N LEU A 334 -1.78 -13.23 20.06
CA LEU A 334 -2.90 -14.15 20.25
C LEU A 334 -2.51 -15.62 20.03
N LYS A 335 -1.67 -15.90 19.03
CA LYS A 335 -1.18 -17.28 18.77
C LYS A 335 -0.28 -17.82 19.89
N MET A 336 0.33 -16.96 20.71
CA MET A 336 1.10 -17.36 21.89
C MET A 336 0.24 -17.92 23.02
N ILE A 337 -1.07 -17.65 23.00
CA ILE A 337 -2.00 -18.20 23.98
C ILE A 337 -2.36 -19.63 23.57
N PRO A 338 -1.91 -20.67 24.31
CA PRO A 338 -2.14 -22.06 23.92
C PRO A 338 -3.61 -22.48 24.05
N ASP A 339 -4.31 -21.98 25.07
CA ASP A 339 -5.70 -22.30 25.31
C ASP A 339 -6.61 -21.60 24.26
N ARG A 340 -7.36 -22.42 23.50
CA ARG A 340 -8.25 -21.96 22.45
C ARG A 340 -9.41 -21.09 22.98
N ARG A 341 -9.95 -21.42 24.18
CA ARG A 341 -11.07 -20.68 24.78
C ARG A 341 -10.62 -19.31 25.26
N VAL A 342 -9.46 -19.25 25.93
CA VAL A 342 -8.84 -18.00 26.37
C VAL A 342 -8.50 -17.13 25.17
N ARG A 343 -7.91 -17.69 24.13
CA ARG A 343 -7.61 -16.97 22.88
C ARG A 343 -8.86 -16.42 22.22
N ALA A 344 -9.96 -17.20 22.15
CA ALA A 344 -11.23 -16.72 21.62
C ALA A 344 -11.85 -15.59 22.45
N LYS A 345 -11.74 -15.66 23.80
CA LYS A 345 -12.17 -14.58 24.69
C LYS A 345 -11.45 -13.27 24.35
N TYR A 346 -10.12 -13.31 24.27
CA TYR A 346 -9.34 -12.10 23.98
C TYR A 346 -9.52 -11.61 22.55
N TRP A 347 -9.71 -12.51 21.59
CA TRP A 347 -10.09 -12.13 20.24
C TRP A 347 -11.39 -11.29 20.22
N ASN A 348 -12.40 -11.71 20.98
CA ASN A 348 -13.65 -10.95 21.09
C ASN A 348 -13.42 -9.58 21.75
N LEU A 349 -12.65 -9.50 22.83
CA LEU A 349 -12.30 -8.24 23.47
C LEU A 349 -11.60 -7.27 22.51
N LEU A 350 -10.66 -7.77 21.71
CA LEU A 350 -9.99 -6.93 20.70
C LEU A 350 -10.97 -6.46 19.62
N ARG A 351 -11.89 -7.33 19.20
CA ARG A 351 -12.94 -6.96 18.23
C ARG A 351 -13.87 -5.89 18.79
N ASP A 352 -14.19 -5.93 20.06
CA ASP A 352 -15.04 -4.94 20.72
C ASP A 352 -14.33 -3.58 20.93
N SER A 353 -12.99 -3.55 20.73
CA SER A 353 -12.17 -2.33 20.73
C SER A 353 -12.03 -1.68 19.33
N VAL A 354 -12.80 -2.11 18.36
CA VAL A 354 -12.84 -1.49 17.01
C VAL A 354 -13.45 -0.09 17.15
N PRO A 355 -12.75 0.95 16.67
CA PRO A 355 -13.28 2.31 16.76
C PRO A 355 -14.48 2.53 15.85
N ASN A 356 -15.39 3.40 16.25
CA ASN A 356 -16.61 3.73 15.49
C ASN A 356 -16.31 4.31 14.09
N TRP A 357 -15.15 4.94 13.92
CA TRP A 357 -14.73 5.46 12.62
C TRP A 357 -14.28 4.39 11.64
N TRP A 358 -13.92 3.17 12.11
CA TRP A 358 -13.53 2.09 11.23
C TRP A 358 -14.76 1.36 10.71
N CYS A 359 -15.30 1.84 9.60
CA CYS A 359 -16.47 1.30 8.91
C CYS A 359 -16.06 0.80 7.52
N PRO A 360 -15.60 -0.46 7.36
CA PRO A 360 -15.11 -1.01 6.10
C PRO A 360 -16.04 -0.79 4.91
N GLU A 361 -17.34 -0.97 5.10
CA GLU A 361 -18.33 -0.84 4.01
C GLU A 361 -18.44 0.62 3.54
N LYS A 362 -18.53 1.56 4.50
CA LYS A 362 -18.57 2.99 4.18
C LYS A 362 -17.30 3.41 3.45
N HIS A 363 -16.13 3.03 3.96
CA HIS A 363 -14.85 3.39 3.34
C HIS A 363 -14.73 2.83 1.92
N TRP A 364 -15.23 1.61 1.68
CA TRP A 364 -15.23 1.05 0.34
C TRP A 364 -16.16 1.77 -0.61
N ASP A 365 -17.36 2.12 -0.19
CA ASP A 365 -18.28 2.94 -1.00
C ASP A 365 -17.65 4.29 -1.35
N GLU A 366 -16.95 4.93 -0.42
CA GLU A 366 -16.24 6.19 -0.65
C GLU A 366 -15.09 6.02 -1.67
N VAL A 367 -14.34 4.92 -1.64
CA VAL A 367 -13.32 4.59 -2.66
C VAL A 367 -13.97 4.46 -4.03
N LEU A 368 -15.11 3.77 -4.15
CA LEU A 368 -15.83 3.66 -5.41
C LEU A 368 -16.32 5.01 -5.93
N GLU A 369 -16.83 5.88 -5.06
CA GLU A 369 -17.21 7.24 -5.44
C GLU A 369 -15.99 8.10 -5.84
N SER A 370 -14.83 7.94 -5.19
CA SER A 370 -13.59 8.60 -5.59
C SER A 370 -13.13 8.16 -6.99
N LEU A 371 -13.22 6.86 -7.29
CA LEU A 371 -12.94 6.33 -8.62
C LEU A 371 -13.89 6.87 -9.67
N LYS A 372 -15.18 6.93 -9.37
CA LYS A 372 -16.20 7.52 -10.24
C LYS A 372 -15.92 9.01 -10.50
N ALA A 373 -15.52 9.75 -9.47
CA ALA A 373 -15.18 11.16 -9.56
C ALA A 373 -14.00 11.43 -10.52
N THR A 374 -13.07 10.49 -10.70
CA THR A 374 -11.96 10.62 -11.66
C THR A 374 -12.47 10.86 -13.10
N GLY A 375 -13.67 10.39 -13.43
CA GLY A 375 -14.23 10.44 -14.77
C GLY A 375 -13.42 9.68 -15.83
N LEU A 376 -12.45 8.85 -15.42
CA LEU A 376 -11.72 7.92 -16.30
C LEU A 376 -12.63 6.83 -16.84
N PHE A 377 -13.57 6.40 -16.02
CA PHE A 377 -14.48 5.31 -16.31
C PHE A 377 -15.83 5.80 -16.84
N SER A 378 -16.57 4.91 -17.52
CA SER A 378 -17.97 5.14 -17.81
C SER A 378 -18.78 5.23 -16.51
N ARG A 379 -19.72 6.17 -16.40
CA ARG A 379 -20.58 6.30 -15.21
C ARG A 379 -21.48 5.07 -14.99
N ASP A 380 -21.78 4.35 -16.05
CA ASP A 380 -22.70 3.20 -16.00
C ASP A 380 -22.16 2.04 -15.17
N ILE A 381 -20.82 1.86 -15.11
CA ILE A 381 -20.21 0.80 -14.29
C ILE A 381 -20.43 1.01 -12.78
N PHE A 382 -20.78 2.22 -12.35
CA PHE A 382 -21.06 2.55 -10.95
C PHE A 382 -22.57 2.60 -10.62
N ARG A 383 -23.47 2.29 -11.57
CA ARG A 383 -24.89 2.19 -11.27
C ARG A 383 -25.21 0.88 -10.56
N LYS A 384 -26.04 0.93 -9.51
CA LYS A 384 -26.60 -0.30 -8.90
C LYS A 384 -27.50 -0.96 -9.96
N LYS A 385 -27.25 -2.23 -10.22
CA LYS A 385 -28.16 -3.05 -11.03
C LYS A 385 -29.42 -3.35 -10.21
#